data_f87580078b996db02809f933ea4c03f6
#
_entry.id   f87580078b996db02809f933ea4c03f6
#
_cell.length_a   1.000
_cell.length_b   1.000
_cell.length_c   1.000
_cell.angle_alpha   90.00
_cell.angle_beta   90.00
_cell.angle_gamma   90.00
#
_symmetry.space_group_name_H-M   'P 1'
#
loop_
_entity.id
_entity.type
_entity.pdbx_description
1 polymer ?
#
loop_
_entity_poly.entity_id
_entity_poly.type
_entity_poly.pdbx_seq_one_letter_code
_entity_poly.pdbx_strand_id
1 'polypeptide(L)'
;MNTMQIKFVRGRVPSIEVGAVTALLALGLVGSGQSWARPPFTDAQLAEQQQLLLAEVDKGRDLWHGSKPSMSTTGLACGNCHPDAAASNPQTFPKYVSELDRVAPLRDMINWCIEHPQGGTQLDVNSDDMLALESYAFYLNRGAAITPGLEVPTGPYPVKSGVGFPKKPSGIGVDK
;
A
#
# COMPACT_ATOMS: atom_id res chain seq x y z
N MET A 1 75.42 -15.32 24.01
CA MET A 1 74.08 -15.94 23.95
C MET A 1 73.58 -16.03 25.37
N ASN A 2 72.73 -15.08 25.79
CA ASN A 2 72.18 -14.98 27.15
C ASN A 2 70.75 -15.45 27.13
N THR A 3 70.51 -16.60 27.77
CA THR A 3 69.18 -17.19 27.88
C THR A 3 68.46 -16.58 29.08
N MET A 4 67.47 -15.75 28.82
CA MET A 4 66.65 -15.10 29.86
C MET A 4 65.57 -16.07 30.35
N GLN A 5 65.72 -16.54 31.57
CA GLN A 5 64.78 -17.42 32.26
C GLN A 5 63.62 -16.55 32.85
N ILE A 6 62.43 -16.73 32.36
CA ILE A 6 61.21 -16.08 32.92
C ILE A 6 60.68 -16.97 34.07
N LYS A 7 60.77 -16.48 35.29
CA LYS A 7 60.14 -17.12 36.47
C LYS A 7 58.63 -16.79 36.47
N PHE A 8 57.82 -17.80 36.28
CA PHE A 8 56.37 -17.69 36.52
C PHE A 8 56.09 -17.64 38.04
N VAL A 9 55.61 -16.52 38.52
CA VAL A 9 55.03 -16.37 39.87
C VAL A 9 53.62 -16.87 39.83
N ARG A 10 53.39 -18.02 40.47
CA ARG A 10 52.00 -18.52 40.69
C ARG A 10 51.32 -17.65 41.75
N GLY A 11 50.55 -16.64 41.33
CA GLY A 11 49.61 -15.94 42.19
C GLY A 11 48.44 -16.85 42.49
N ARG A 12 48.16 -17.05 43.77
CA ARG A 12 47.00 -17.77 44.27
C ARG A 12 45.75 -16.91 44.00
N VAL A 13 44.90 -17.31 43.08
CA VAL A 13 43.61 -16.64 42.81
C VAL A 13 42.63 -17.08 43.92
N PRO A 14 42.00 -16.17 44.66
CA PRO A 14 40.99 -16.55 45.63
C PRO A 14 39.76 -17.13 44.88
N SER A 15 39.29 -18.28 45.36
CA SER A 15 38.06 -18.90 44.84
C SER A 15 36.87 -18.01 45.22
N ILE A 16 36.40 -17.25 44.27
CA ILE A 16 35.11 -16.55 44.38
C ILE A 16 34.03 -17.61 44.17
N GLU A 17 33.21 -17.79 45.20
CA GLU A 17 32.08 -18.73 45.14
C GLU A 17 31.15 -18.40 43.98
N VAL A 18 31.05 -19.32 43.05
CA VAL A 18 30.27 -19.21 41.80
C VAL A 18 28.74 -19.19 42.04
N GLY A 19 28.32 -19.40 43.29
CA GLY A 19 26.90 -19.49 43.66
C GLY A 19 26.13 -18.18 43.71
N ALA A 20 26.79 -17.03 43.90
CA ALA A 20 26.10 -15.74 44.05
C ALA A 20 25.89 -14.97 42.73
N VAL A 21 26.66 -15.29 41.68
CA VAL A 21 26.58 -14.58 40.37
C VAL A 21 25.47 -15.16 39.48
N THR A 22 25.15 -16.44 39.63
CA THR A 22 24.11 -17.09 38.82
C THR A 22 22.69 -16.66 39.21
N ALA A 23 22.44 -16.25 40.43
CA ALA A 23 21.11 -15.77 40.86
C ALA A 23 20.80 -14.35 40.38
N LEU A 24 21.80 -13.50 40.18
CA LEU A 24 21.63 -12.14 39.66
C LEU A 24 21.44 -12.07 38.12
N LEU A 25 21.96 -13.05 37.40
CA LEU A 25 21.76 -13.13 35.92
C LEU A 25 20.37 -13.67 35.53
N ALA A 26 19.73 -14.46 36.41
CA ALA A 26 18.39 -14.99 36.17
C ALA A 26 17.28 -13.93 36.40
N LEU A 27 17.49 -12.94 37.24
CA LEU A 27 16.54 -11.84 37.47
C LEU A 27 16.62 -10.74 36.40
N GLY A 28 17.71 -10.65 35.65
CA GLY A 28 17.89 -9.65 34.59
C GLY A 28 17.20 -10.00 33.24
N LEU A 29 16.78 -11.24 33.05
CA LEU A 29 16.20 -11.71 31.77
C LEU A 29 14.67 -11.71 31.76
N VAL A 30 13.99 -11.37 32.85
CA VAL A 30 12.53 -11.16 32.88
C VAL A 30 12.16 -9.69 32.66
N GLY A 31 13.14 -8.87 32.32
CA GLY A 31 12.95 -7.47 31.95
C GLY A 31 12.36 -7.34 30.55
N SER A 32 11.05 -7.42 30.51
CA SER A 32 10.22 -6.66 29.54
C SER A 32 10.68 -6.71 28.10
N GLY A 33 10.30 -7.76 27.40
CA GLY A 33 9.92 -7.57 26.00
C GLY A 33 8.76 -6.59 25.93
N GLN A 34 8.99 -5.31 26.21
CA GLN A 34 8.04 -4.25 25.84
C GLN A 34 8.04 -4.24 24.33
N SER A 35 7.14 -5.01 23.76
CA SER A 35 6.76 -4.92 22.37
C SER A 35 6.38 -3.45 22.14
N TRP A 36 7.14 -2.74 21.30
CA TRP A 36 6.80 -1.41 20.80
C TRP A 36 5.59 -1.47 19.87
N ALA A 37 4.86 -2.57 19.86
CA ALA A 37 3.62 -2.71 19.13
C ALA A 37 2.61 -1.70 19.69
N ARG A 38 2.06 -0.89 18.79
CA ARG A 38 0.94 -0.01 19.12
C ARG A 38 -0.15 -0.86 19.76
N PRO A 39 -0.79 -0.41 20.85
CA PRO A 39 -1.95 -1.11 21.41
C PRO A 39 -3.04 -1.25 20.32
N PRO A 40 -3.80 -2.34 20.31
CA PRO A 40 -4.90 -2.52 19.36
C PRO A 40 -5.90 -1.37 19.48
N PHE A 41 -6.50 -1.01 18.36
CA PHE A 41 -7.58 -0.02 18.36
C PHE A 41 -8.80 -0.54 19.10
N THR A 42 -9.52 0.33 19.77
CA THR A 42 -10.83 0.03 20.35
C THR A 42 -11.89 -0.06 19.24
N ASP A 43 -13.01 -0.73 19.50
CA ASP A 43 -14.12 -0.83 18.54
C ASP A 43 -14.64 0.57 18.12
N ALA A 44 -14.68 1.52 19.05
CA ALA A 44 -15.08 2.89 18.76
C ALA A 44 -14.11 3.59 17.78
N GLN A 45 -12.80 3.40 17.98
CA GLN A 45 -11.79 3.94 17.05
C GLN A 45 -11.85 3.27 15.68
N LEU A 46 -12.13 1.97 15.62
CA LEU A 46 -12.30 1.26 14.35
C LEU A 46 -13.54 1.74 13.61
N ALA A 47 -14.66 1.96 14.31
CA ALA A 47 -15.89 2.48 13.75
C ALA A 47 -15.70 3.91 13.19
N GLU A 48 -15.01 4.78 13.92
CA GLU A 48 -14.67 6.13 13.46
C GLU A 48 -13.81 6.11 12.20
N GLN A 49 -12.74 5.30 12.17
CA GLN A 49 -11.87 5.16 11.01
C GLN A 49 -12.64 4.67 9.78
N GLN A 50 -13.56 3.72 9.97
CA GLN A 50 -14.39 3.23 8.89
C GLN A 50 -15.35 4.30 8.36
N GLN A 51 -15.95 5.11 9.23
CA GLN A 51 -16.81 6.22 8.81
C GLN A 51 -16.05 7.25 7.98
N LEU A 52 -14.84 7.63 8.41
CA LEU A 52 -13.97 8.55 7.67
C LEU A 52 -13.61 7.98 6.28
N LEU A 53 -13.23 6.70 6.21
CA LEU A 53 -12.95 6.05 4.93
C LEU A 53 -14.18 6.04 4.01
N LEU A 54 -15.36 5.69 4.53
CA LEU A 54 -16.58 5.63 3.73
C LEU A 54 -17.01 7.02 3.23
N ALA A 55 -16.77 8.07 4.00
CA ALA A 55 -17.01 9.45 3.54
C ALA A 55 -16.14 9.82 2.33
N GLU A 56 -14.84 9.44 2.33
CA GLU A 56 -13.96 9.62 1.16
C GLU A 56 -14.40 8.76 -0.03
N VAL A 57 -14.83 7.53 0.21
CA VAL A 57 -15.35 6.65 -0.84
C VAL A 57 -16.61 7.23 -1.49
N ASP A 58 -17.55 7.75 -0.70
CA ASP A 58 -18.78 8.37 -1.20
C ASP A 58 -18.47 9.64 -2.02
N LYS A 59 -17.58 10.49 -1.52
CA LYS A 59 -17.08 11.65 -2.27
C LYS A 59 -16.43 11.21 -3.60
N GLY A 60 -15.62 10.17 -3.56
CA GLY A 60 -14.98 9.61 -4.75
C GLY A 60 -15.97 9.05 -5.76
N ARG A 61 -17.05 8.40 -5.29
CA ARG A 61 -18.14 7.94 -6.15
C ARG A 61 -18.79 9.11 -6.90
N ASP A 62 -19.11 10.18 -6.18
CA ASP A 62 -19.75 11.33 -6.79
C ASP A 62 -18.85 12.00 -7.85
N LEU A 63 -17.56 12.16 -7.54
CA LEU A 63 -16.55 12.63 -8.53
C LEU A 63 -16.44 11.69 -9.73
N TRP A 64 -16.45 10.38 -9.50
CA TRP A 64 -16.35 9.34 -10.54
C TRP A 64 -17.50 9.41 -11.54
N HIS A 65 -18.68 9.85 -11.08
CA HIS A 65 -19.89 10.02 -11.87
C HIS A 65 -20.13 11.45 -12.35
N GLY A 66 -19.12 12.35 -12.25
CA GLY A 66 -19.13 13.65 -12.90
C GLY A 66 -19.69 14.80 -12.06
N SER A 67 -19.65 14.71 -10.73
CA SER A 67 -20.12 15.80 -9.85
C SER A 67 -19.26 17.07 -9.92
N LYS A 68 -18.05 17.01 -10.48
CA LYS A 68 -17.14 18.15 -10.61
C LYS A 68 -16.97 18.59 -12.08
N PRO A 69 -17.64 19.68 -12.51
CA PRO A 69 -17.64 20.10 -13.92
C PRO A 69 -16.25 20.42 -14.50
N SER A 70 -15.28 20.85 -13.67
CA SER A 70 -13.93 21.16 -14.16
C SER A 70 -13.15 19.93 -14.62
N MET A 71 -13.59 18.72 -14.28
CA MET A 71 -12.95 17.46 -14.69
C MET A 71 -13.36 17.04 -16.11
N SER A 72 -14.35 17.70 -16.73
CA SER A 72 -14.82 17.30 -18.06
C SER A 72 -15.40 18.50 -18.83
N THR A 73 -15.00 18.64 -20.10
CA THR A 73 -15.63 19.54 -21.07
C THR A 73 -16.42 18.78 -22.13
N THR A 74 -16.22 17.45 -22.20
CA THR A 74 -16.87 16.57 -23.17
C THR A 74 -18.18 15.97 -22.67
N GLY A 75 -18.48 16.14 -21.37
CA GLY A 75 -19.61 15.49 -20.70
C GLY A 75 -19.33 14.04 -20.28
N LEU A 76 -18.14 13.53 -20.54
CA LEU A 76 -17.71 12.20 -20.06
C LEU A 76 -17.26 12.29 -18.60
N ALA A 77 -17.53 11.23 -17.85
CA ALA A 77 -17.02 10.99 -16.52
C ALA A 77 -16.29 9.63 -16.47
N CYS A 78 -15.52 9.38 -15.41
CA CYS A 78 -14.83 8.11 -15.24
C CYS A 78 -15.76 6.91 -15.36
N GLY A 79 -16.98 7.03 -14.80
CA GLY A 79 -18.01 6.01 -14.81
C GLY A 79 -18.55 5.63 -16.17
N ASN A 80 -18.40 6.48 -17.20
CA ASN A 80 -18.83 6.15 -18.55
C ASN A 80 -17.98 5.02 -19.17
N CYS A 81 -16.67 4.98 -18.85
CA CYS A 81 -15.76 3.96 -19.33
C CYS A 81 -15.55 2.85 -18.30
N HIS A 82 -15.60 3.18 -17.02
CA HIS A 82 -15.35 2.29 -15.90
C HIS A 82 -16.54 2.34 -14.90
N PRO A 83 -17.69 1.75 -15.23
CA PRO A 83 -18.84 1.72 -14.31
C PRO A 83 -18.43 1.15 -12.95
N ASP A 84 -18.72 1.89 -11.88
CA ASP A 84 -18.38 1.50 -10.51
C ASP A 84 -16.91 1.06 -10.35
N ALA A 85 -15.99 1.79 -10.97
CA ALA A 85 -14.57 1.49 -11.03
C ALA A 85 -14.22 0.08 -11.60
N ALA A 86 -15.15 -0.57 -12.27
CA ALA A 86 -14.91 -1.86 -12.92
C ALA A 86 -13.86 -1.74 -14.02
N ALA A 87 -13.05 -2.78 -14.18
CA ALA A 87 -11.98 -2.86 -15.17
C ALA A 87 -10.90 -1.75 -15.07
N SER A 88 -10.88 -0.96 -14.00
CA SER A 88 -9.80 0.01 -13.76
C SER A 88 -8.53 -0.63 -13.20
N ASN A 89 -8.66 -1.83 -12.60
CA ASN A 89 -7.58 -2.63 -12.03
C ASN A 89 -6.59 -1.82 -11.16
N PRO A 90 -7.07 -1.07 -10.16
CA PRO A 90 -6.23 -0.20 -9.34
C PRO A 90 -5.17 -0.98 -8.56
N GLN A 91 -5.43 -2.24 -8.23
CA GLN A 91 -4.51 -3.13 -7.51
C GLN A 91 -3.22 -3.47 -8.29
N THR A 92 -3.15 -3.13 -9.58
CA THR A 92 -1.95 -3.33 -10.39
C THR A 92 -0.98 -2.15 -10.34
N PHE A 93 -1.40 -1.00 -9.80
CA PHE A 93 -0.54 0.17 -9.67
C PHE A 93 0.39 0.08 -8.44
N PRO A 94 1.61 0.67 -8.53
CA PRO A 94 2.18 1.33 -9.71
C PRO A 94 2.56 0.32 -10.80
N LYS A 95 2.35 0.70 -12.06
CA LYS A 95 2.68 -0.13 -13.23
C LYS A 95 3.20 0.72 -14.39
N TYR A 96 3.78 0.07 -15.40
CA TYR A 96 4.02 0.74 -16.67
C TYR A 96 2.68 1.08 -17.33
N VAL A 97 2.52 2.34 -17.70
CA VAL A 97 1.32 2.87 -18.35
C VAL A 97 1.74 3.34 -19.74
N SER A 98 1.23 2.69 -20.78
CA SER A 98 1.62 2.97 -22.17
C SER A 98 1.26 4.38 -22.62
N GLU A 99 0.16 4.93 -22.12
CA GLU A 99 -0.31 6.28 -22.40
C GLU A 99 0.63 7.36 -21.82
N LEU A 100 1.37 7.02 -20.77
CA LEU A 100 2.32 7.90 -20.09
C LEU A 100 3.78 7.58 -20.43
N ASP A 101 4.02 6.46 -21.12
CA ASP A 101 5.36 5.92 -21.44
C ASP A 101 6.31 5.81 -20.22
N ARG A 102 5.76 5.46 -19.06
CA ARG A 102 6.52 5.32 -17.80
C ARG A 102 5.79 4.48 -16.77
N VAL A 103 6.52 4.06 -15.73
CA VAL A 103 5.89 3.54 -14.52
C VAL A 103 5.23 4.69 -13.76
N ALA A 104 3.95 4.54 -13.47
CA ALA A 104 3.14 5.59 -12.86
C ALA A 104 2.22 5.04 -11.77
N PRO A 105 1.86 5.85 -10.75
CA PRO A 105 0.79 5.55 -9.80
C PRO A 105 -0.60 5.76 -10.44
N LEU A 106 -1.65 5.27 -9.78
CA LEU A 106 -3.03 5.38 -10.27
C LEU A 106 -3.45 6.83 -10.52
N ARG A 107 -3.07 7.75 -9.64
CA ARG A 107 -3.41 9.19 -9.74
C ARG A 107 -2.95 9.85 -11.03
N ASP A 108 -1.82 9.42 -11.56
CA ASP A 108 -1.31 9.96 -12.83
C ASP A 108 -2.17 9.49 -14.01
N MET A 109 -2.63 8.24 -13.97
CA MET A 109 -3.57 7.73 -14.97
C MET A 109 -4.95 8.37 -14.86
N ILE A 110 -5.43 8.66 -13.64
CA ILE A 110 -6.66 9.42 -13.41
C ILE A 110 -6.53 10.80 -14.07
N ASN A 111 -5.45 11.52 -13.83
CA ASN A 111 -5.21 12.83 -14.43
C ASN A 111 -5.07 12.78 -15.94
N TRP A 112 -4.43 11.75 -16.48
CA TRP A 112 -4.39 11.54 -17.93
C TRP A 112 -5.80 11.39 -18.52
N CYS A 113 -6.68 10.61 -17.88
CA CYS A 113 -8.07 10.45 -18.31
C CYS A 113 -8.89 11.74 -18.21
N ILE A 114 -8.66 12.55 -17.16
CA ILE A 114 -9.31 13.86 -17.00
C ILE A 114 -8.92 14.78 -18.17
N GLU A 115 -7.64 14.83 -18.52
CA GLU A 115 -7.15 15.72 -19.56
C GLU A 115 -7.53 15.27 -20.97
N HIS A 116 -7.34 13.98 -21.29
CA HIS A 116 -7.47 13.50 -22.69
C HIS A 116 -8.91 13.13 -23.06
N PRO A 117 -9.51 12.05 -22.54
CA PRO A 117 -10.87 11.69 -22.99
C PRO A 117 -11.94 12.64 -22.44
N GLN A 118 -11.73 13.23 -21.24
CA GLN A 118 -12.72 14.12 -20.65
C GLN A 118 -12.50 15.59 -21.02
N GLY A 119 -11.30 15.97 -21.50
CA GLY A 119 -10.96 17.34 -21.89
C GLY A 119 -11.01 18.35 -20.73
N GLY A 120 -10.87 17.84 -19.50
CA GLY A 120 -10.95 18.64 -18.28
C GLY A 120 -9.60 19.14 -17.80
N THR A 121 -9.60 19.74 -16.62
CA THR A 121 -8.39 20.20 -15.94
C THR A 121 -7.93 19.17 -14.93
N GLN A 122 -6.67 18.78 -15.01
CA GLN A 122 -6.03 17.86 -14.06
C GLN A 122 -6.22 18.34 -12.62
N LEU A 123 -6.37 17.38 -11.71
CA LEU A 123 -6.39 17.64 -10.26
C LEU A 123 -4.96 17.73 -9.72
N ASP A 124 -4.78 18.50 -8.67
CA ASP A 124 -3.57 18.37 -7.85
C ASP A 124 -3.50 16.92 -7.31
N VAL A 125 -2.37 16.27 -7.53
CA VAL A 125 -2.13 14.87 -7.14
C VAL A 125 -2.21 14.65 -5.62
N ASN A 126 -2.10 15.70 -4.83
CA ASN A 126 -2.22 15.67 -3.37
C ASN A 126 -3.56 16.26 -2.87
N SER A 127 -4.50 16.55 -3.76
CA SER A 127 -5.80 17.09 -3.37
C SER A 127 -6.70 16.04 -2.74
N ASP A 128 -7.64 16.49 -1.92
CA ASP A 128 -8.70 15.65 -1.33
C ASP A 128 -9.57 14.99 -2.42
N ASP A 129 -9.75 15.63 -3.57
CA ASP A 129 -10.52 15.06 -4.67
C ASP A 129 -9.78 13.89 -5.31
N MET A 130 -8.45 13.98 -5.46
CA MET A 130 -7.64 12.86 -5.94
C MET A 130 -7.64 11.71 -4.92
N LEU A 131 -7.52 12.02 -3.62
CA LEU A 131 -7.62 11.02 -2.56
C LEU A 131 -8.97 10.29 -2.61
N ALA A 132 -10.06 11.04 -2.78
CA ALA A 132 -11.39 10.47 -2.86
C ALA A 132 -11.57 9.55 -4.07
N LEU A 133 -11.10 9.95 -5.26
CA LEU A 133 -11.14 9.11 -6.47
C LEU A 133 -10.34 7.81 -6.30
N GLU A 134 -9.13 7.88 -5.76
CA GLU A 134 -8.33 6.70 -5.47
C GLU A 134 -9.00 5.81 -4.41
N SER A 135 -9.56 6.42 -3.35
CA SER A 135 -10.28 5.70 -2.29
C SER A 135 -11.47 4.92 -2.85
N TYR A 136 -12.27 5.54 -3.73
CA TYR A 136 -13.38 4.86 -4.39
C TYR A 136 -12.90 3.69 -5.26
N ALA A 137 -11.91 3.92 -6.13
CA ALA A 137 -11.40 2.89 -7.02
C ALA A 137 -10.83 1.69 -6.25
N PHE A 138 -10.02 1.91 -5.22
CA PHE A 138 -9.46 0.86 -4.39
C PHE A 138 -10.52 0.15 -3.55
N TYR A 139 -11.47 0.89 -2.97
CA TYR A 139 -12.52 0.32 -2.14
C TYR A 139 -13.40 -0.66 -2.92
N LEU A 140 -13.80 -0.30 -4.14
CA LEU A 140 -14.61 -1.18 -4.99
C LEU A 140 -13.84 -2.39 -5.53
N ASN A 141 -12.52 -2.32 -5.56
CA ASN A 141 -11.66 -3.44 -5.96
C ASN A 141 -11.01 -4.15 -4.76
N ARG A 142 -11.50 -3.91 -3.52
CA ARG A 142 -11.01 -4.60 -2.33
C ARG A 142 -11.20 -6.11 -2.45
N GLY A 143 -10.24 -6.87 -1.94
CA GLY A 143 -10.24 -8.34 -2.07
C GLY A 143 -9.60 -8.86 -3.36
N ALA A 144 -9.31 -7.98 -4.33
CA ALA A 144 -8.49 -8.35 -5.48
C ALA A 144 -7.03 -8.60 -5.03
N ALA A 145 -6.37 -9.59 -5.61
CA ALA A 145 -4.96 -9.83 -5.34
C ALA A 145 -4.12 -8.63 -5.80
N ILE A 146 -3.22 -8.18 -4.93
CA ILE A 146 -2.26 -7.12 -5.28
C ILE A 146 -1.24 -7.69 -6.25
N THR A 147 -1.17 -7.13 -7.45
CA THR A 147 -0.25 -7.56 -8.52
C THR A 147 0.44 -6.36 -9.16
N PRO A 148 1.28 -5.61 -8.42
CA PRO A 148 1.93 -4.40 -8.93
C PRO A 148 2.76 -4.69 -10.18
N GLY A 149 2.77 -3.74 -11.10
CA GLY A 149 3.57 -3.84 -12.32
C GLY A 149 2.95 -4.71 -13.43
N LEU A 150 1.85 -5.40 -13.17
CA LEU A 150 1.15 -6.19 -14.18
C LEU A 150 0.12 -5.32 -14.91
N GLU A 151 0.25 -5.22 -16.22
CA GLU A 151 -0.81 -4.69 -17.06
C GLU A 151 -1.86 -5.77 -17.30
N VAL A 152 -3.05 -5.58 -16.75
CA VAL A 152 -4.17 -6.51 -16.97
C VAL A 152 -4.98 -5.99 -18.15
N PRO A 153 -5.14 -6.76 -19.23
CA PRO A 153 -5.93 -6.35 -20.37
C PRO A 153 -7.37 -6.06 -19.96
N THR A 154 -7.85 -4.85 -20.19
CA THR A 154 -9.18 -4.38 -19.76
C THR A 154 -10.19 -4.30 -20.91
N GLY A 155 -9.84 -4.73 -22.11
CA GLY A 155 -10.74 -4.62 -23.24
C GLY A 155 -10.23 -5.27 -24.52
N PRO A 156 -10.89 -5.05 -25.64
CA PRO A 156 -10.56 -5.67 -26.93
C PRO A 156 -9.26 -5.12 -27.57
N TYR A 157 -8.52 -4.28 -26.86
CA TYR A 157 -7.26 -3.74 -27.37
C TYR A 157 -6.19 -4.83 -27.37
N PRO A 158 -5.50 -5.04 -28.50
CA PRO A 158 -4.45 -6.02 -28.59
C PRO A 158 -3.30 -5.62 -27.65
N VAL A 159 -3.04 -6.46 -26.65
CA VAL A 159 -1.90 -6.29 -25.75
C VAL A 159 -0.62 -6.54 -26.56
N LYS A 160 0.23 -5.54 -26.67
CA LYS A 160 1.58 -5.67 -27.25
C LYS A 160 2.53 -6.37 -26.26
N SER A 161 2.14 -7.46 -25.63
CA SER A 161 3.05 -8.14 -24.74
C SER A 161 3.01 -9.65 -24.94
N GLY A 162 4.17 -10.22 -25.21
CA GLY A 162 4.39 -11.67 -25.25
C GLY A 162 4.44 -12.33 -23.86
N VAL A 163 3.96 -11.69 -22.83
CA VAL A 163 3.91 -12.25 -21.47
C VAL A 163 2.47 -12.64 -21.19
N GLY A 164 2.22 -13.93 -21.01
CA GLY A 164 0.92 -14.45 -20.63
C GLY A 164 0.54 -13.93 -19.22
N PHE A 165 -0.48 -13.10 -19.16
CA PHE A 165 -1.00 -12.60 -17.88
C PHE A 165 -1.87 -13.67 -17.21
N PRO A 166 -1.80 -13.80 -15.88
CA PRO A 166 -2.75 -14.63 -15.17
C PRO A 166 -4.17 -14.11 -15.45
N LYS A 167 -5.07 -14.98 -15.84
CA LYS A 167 -6.48 -14.64 -16.00
C LYS A 167 -6.98 -14.04 -14.68
N LYS A 168 -7.78 -12.95 -14.76
CA LYS A 168 -8.51 -12.42 -13.62
C LYS A 168 -9.18 -13.60 -12.90
N PRO A 169 -9.00 -13.77 -11.57
CA PRO A 169 -9.73 -14.78 -10.84
C PRO A 169 -11.23 -14.60 -11.09
N SER A 170 -11.85 -15.59 -11.70
CA SER A 170 -13.29 -15.60 -11.87
C SER A 170 -13.92 -15.69 -10.47
N GLY A 171 -14.59 -14.65 -10.03
CA GLY A 171 -15.29 -14.65 -8.75
C GLY A 171 -15.17 -13.39 -7.90
N ILE A 172 -14.38 -12.38 -8.31
CA ILE A 172 -14.43 -11.07 -7.66
C ILE A 172 -15.32 -10.17 -8.53
N GLY A 173 -16.55 -10.58 -8.67
CA GLY A 173 -17.63 -9.67 -8.98
C GLY A 173 -18.01 -8.96 -7.71
N VAL A 174 -18.19 -7.64 -7.77
CA VAL A 174 -18.92 -6.91 -6.75
C VAL A 174 -20.32 -7.47 -6.85
N ASP A 175 -20.68 -8.40 -5.97
CA ASP A 175 -22.09 -8.77 -5.81
C ASP A 175 -22.80 -7.50 -5.37
N LYS A 176 -23.79 -7.11 -6.16
CA LYS A 176 -24.63 -5.93 -5.98
C LYS A 176 -25.51 -6.08 -4.76
#